data_754962e6ca313da2a22242d067963590
#
_entry.id   754962e6ca313da2a22242d067963590
#
_cell.length_a   1.000
_cell.length_b   1.000
_cell.length_c   1.000
_cell.angle_alpha   90.00
_cell.angle_beta   90.00
_cell.angle_gamma   90.00
#
_symmetry.space_group_name_H-M   'P 1'
#
loop_
_entity.id
_entity.type
_entity.pdbx_description
1 polymer ?
#
loop_
_entity_poly.entity_id
_entity_poly.type
_entity_poly.pdbx_seq_one_letter_code
_entity_poly.pdbx_strand_id
1 'polypeptide(L)'
;KHVGIAETQVRECIKTNTLGSLYILEESLITNPDFVLSISTDKAAQVTGVYGATKFLMERLHGQFERVNPKTQYRLVRYGNVLYSTGSVLCKWKKLIEEGKGVIVTEPEATRFFWTVEQALDLIFECMKKSIDNSVYCPSMKSIKIADLLDTMIEKYSQGQKIPVEVIGLQAGENLHEKVLEEGPFSNEVENFTKEEIWEMV
;
A
#
# COMPACT_ATOMS: atom_id res chain seq x y z
N LYS A 1 -7.80 -3.09 1.39
CA LYS A 1 -6.64 -3.75 0.81
C LYS A 1 -6.87 -4.19 -0.65
N HIS A 2 -8.03 -4.66 -0.99
CA HIS A 2 -8.39 -5.21 -2.30
C HIS A 2 -8.98 -4.12 -3.19
N VAL A 3 -8.14 -3.40 -3.96
CA VAL A 3 -8.54 -2.23 -4.77
C VAL A 3 -9.70 -2.58 -5.70
N GLY A 4 -9.54 -3.56 -6.58
CA GLY A 4 -10.58 -3.94 -7.54
C GLY A 4 -11.89 -4.43 -6.89
N ILE A 5 -11.83 -5.16 -5.76
CA ILE A 5 -13.03 -5.62 -5.04
C ILE A 5 -13.75 -4.43 -4.38
N ALA A 6 -13.01 -3.43 -3.91
CA ALA A 6 -13.59 -2.24 -3.29
C ALA A 6 -14.52 -1.49 -4.24
N GLU A 7 -14.21 -1.46 -5.54
CA GLU A 7 -15.05 -0.79 -6.55
C GLU A 7 -16.46 -1.42 -6.69
N THR A 8 -16.58 -2.71 -6.41
CA THR A 8 -17.86 -3.42 -6.50
C THR A 8 -18.52 -3.64 -5.13
N GLN A 9 -17.74 -3.63 -4.04
CA GLN A 9 -18.23 -3.84 -2.67
C GLN A 9 -18.03 -2.59 -1.80
N VAL A 10 -18.48 -1.45 -2.30
CA VAL A 10 -18.32 -0.12 -1.70
C VAL A 10 -18.78 -0.08 -0.25
N ARG A 11 -19.95 -0.65 0.04
CA ARG A 11 -20.55 -0.67 1.39
C ARG A 11 -19.64 -1.35 2.40
N GLU A 12 -19.05 -2.50 2.05
CA GLU A 12 -18.16 -3.24 2.95
C GLU A 12 -16.83 -2.51 3.15
N CYS A 13 -16.34 -1.83 2.10
CA CYS A 13 -15.16 -1.00 2.20
C CYS A 13 -15.38 0.18 3.17
N ILE A 14 -16.51 0.87 3.07
CA ILE A 14 -16.90 1.96 3.99
C ILE A 14 -17.02 1.44 5.42
N LYS A 15 -17.74 0.34 5.63
CA LYS A 15 -17.93 -0.25 6.97
C LYS A 15 -16.59 -0.59 7.63
N THR A 16 -15.68 -1.20 6.89
CA THR A 16 -14.41 -1.66 7.44
C THR A 16 -13.44 -0.51 7.65
N ASN A 17 -13.17 0.27 6.60
CA ASN A 17 -12.11 1.27 6.64
C ASN A 17 -12.52 2.59 7.30
N THR A 18 -13.76 3.01 7.14
CA THR A 18 -14.23 4.32 7.64
C THR A 18 -14.97 4.16 8.96
N LEU A 19 -16.07 3.38 8.98
CA LEU A 19 -16.89 3.22 10.18
C LEU A 19 -16.16 2.40 11.26
N GLY A 20 -15.46 1.33 10.88
CA GLY A 20 -14.64 0.56 11.84
C GLY A 20 -13.57 1.41 12.50
N SER A 21 -12.91 2.30 11.74
CA SER A 21 -11.95 3.25 12.31
C SER A 21 -12.63 4.29 13.19
N LEU A 22 -13.81 4.80 12.78
CA LEU A 22 -14.58 5.75 13.59
C LEU A 22 -14.91 5.17 14.97
N TYR A 23 -15.39 3.93 15.03
CA TYR A 23 -15.73 3.28 16.31
C TYR A 23 -14.52 3.13 17.24
N ILE A 24 -13.35 2.78 16.68
CA ILE A 24 -12.10 2.72 17.45
C ILE A 24 -11.72 4.11 17.99
N LEU A 25 -11.86 5.14 17.16
CA LEU A 25 -11.56 6.52 17.55
C LEU A 25 -12.55 7.03 18.60
N GLU A 26 -13.84 6.74 18.49
CA GLU A 26 -14.85 7.09 19.51
C GLU A 26 -14.54 6.41 20.84
N GLU A 27 -14.19 5.12 20.81
CA GLU A 27 -13.80 4.38 22.01
C GLU A 27 -12.52 4.95 22.66
N SER A 28 -11.62 5.48 21.87
CA SER A 28 -10.42 6.13 22.39
C SER A 28 -10.68 7.41 23.22
N LEU A 29 -11.82 8.09 23.03
CA LEU A 29 -12.25 9.21 23.87
C LEU A 29 -12.66 8.76 25.28
N ILE A 30 -13.11 7.53 25.39
CA ILE A 30 -13.58 6.94 26.66
C ILE A 30 -12.39 6.32 27.40
N THR A 31 -11.60 5.51 26.71
CA THR A 31 -10.53 4.69 27.29
C THR A 31 -9.22 5.45 27.45
N ASN A 32 -9.03 6.53 26.69
CA ASN A 32 -7.80 7.35 26.66
C ASN A 32 -6.53 6.48 26.59
N PRO A 33 -6.35 5.65 25.55
CA PRO A 33 -5.12 4.88 25.40
C PRO A 33 -3.93 5.82 25.18
N ASP A 34 -2.72 5.40 25.53
CA ASP A 34 -1.51 6.19 25.29
C ASP A 34 -1.30 6.47 23.80
N PHE A 35 -1.68 5.51 22.95
CA PHE A 35 -1.45 5.56 21.51
C PHE A 35 -2.64 5.02 20.70
N VAL A 36 -2.98 5.72 19.62
CA VAL A 36 -3.80 5.21 18.52
C VAL A 36 -3.03 5.43 17.22
N LEU A 37 -2.58 4.36 16.58
CA LEU A 37 -1.88 4.42 15.31
C LEU A 37 -2.74 3.85 14.19
N SER A 38 -2.94 4.61 13.14
CA SER A 38 -3.66 4.17 11.94
C SER A 38 -2.69 3.91 10.79
N ILE A 39 -2.88 2.75 10.17
CA ILE A 39 -2.15 2.36 8.97
C ILE A 39 -2.95 2.75 7.74
N SER A 40 -2.38 3.60 6.89
CA SER A 40 -2.96 4.05 5.64
C SER A 40 -2.18 3.55 4.42
N THR A 41 -2.35 4.20 3.30
CA THR A 41 -1.87 3.75 1.99
C THR A 41 -1.54 4.94 1.09
N ASP A 42 -0.63 4.75 0.14
CA ASP A 42 -0.36 5.64 -0.98
C ASP A 42 -1.64 6.07 -1.74
N LYS A 43 -2.61 5.18 -1.84
CA LYS A 43 -3.89 5.44 -2.54
C LYS A 43 -4.80 6.47 -1.85
N ALA A 44 -4.47 6.86 -0.62
CA ALA A 44 -5.13 7.97 0.08
C ALA A 44 -4.53 9.34 -0.29
N ALA A 45 -3.29 9.39 -0.80
CA ALA A 45 -2.65 10.62 -1.26
C ALA A 45 -3.25 11.13 -2.57
N GLN A 46 -3.54 10.21 -3.50
CA GLN A 46 -4.19 10.51 -4.77
C GLN A 46 -5.37 9.57 -4.97
N VAL A 47 -6.55 10.03 -4.55
CA VAL A 47 -7.76 9.22 -4.57
C VAL A 47 -8.29 9.06 -5.99
N THR A 48 -8.30 7.83 -6.49
CA THR A 48 -8.88 7.47 -7.80
C THR A 48 -9.93 6.37 -7.70
N GLY A 49 -10.11 5.77 -6.50
CA GLY A 49 -11.08 4.69 -6.29
C GLY A 49 -11.58 4.61 -4.85
N VAL A 50 -12.52 3.71 -4.64
CA VAL A 50 -13.22 3.51 -3.35
C VAL A 50 -12.27 3.20 -2.21
N TYR A 51 -11.27 2.34 -2.45
CA TYR A 51 -10.31 1.99 -1.40
C TYR A 51 -9.54 3.21 -0.90
N GLY A 52 -8.98 4.02 -1.82
CA GLY A 52 -8.28 5.26 -1.48
C GLY A 52 -9.19 6.25 -0.77
N ALA A 53 -10.42 6.44 -1.26
CA ALA A 53 -11.41 7.35 -0.66
C ALA A 53 -11.73 6.96 0.80
N THR A 54 -11.95 5.67 1.08
CA THR A 54 -12.26 5.21 2.44
C THR A 54 -11.08 5.35 3.40
N LYS A 55 -9.85 5.18 2.93
CA LYS A 55 -8.64 5.40 3.72
C LYS A 55 -8.38 6.89 3.95
N PHE A 56 -8.59 7.72 2.95
CA PHE A 56 -8.52 9.18 3.09
C PHE A 56 -9.51 9.70 4.15
N LEU A 57 -10.76 9.23 4.14
CA LEU A 57 -11.74 9.58 5.17
C LEU A 57 -11.29 9.12 6.56
N MET A 58 -10.74 7.92 6.69
CA MET A 58 -10.15 7.44 7.94
C MET A 58 -9.08 8.39 8.46
N GLU A 59 -8.17 8.86 7.61
CA GLU A 59 -7.12 9.80 8.00
C GLU A 59 -7.68 11.14 8.48
N ARG A 60 -8.74 11.64 7.82
CA ARG A 60 -9.39 12.89 8.23
C ARG A 60 -10.11 12.76 9.57
N LEU A 61 -10.74 11.62 9.82
CA LEU A 61 -11.31 11.30 11.15
C LEU A 61 -10.20 11.26 12.21
N HIS A 62 -9.10 10.59 11.93
CA HIS A 62 -7.96 10.49 12.85
C HIS A 62 -7.45 11.87 13.28
N GLY A 63 -7.24 12.79 12.33
CA GLY A 63 -6.84 14.17 12.64
C GLY A 63 -7.91 14.99 13.37
N GLN A 64 -9.20 14.66 13.22
CA GLN A 64 -10.26 15.27 14.01
C GLN A 64 -10.16 14.85 15.49
N PHE A 65 -9.93 13.56 15.75
CA PHE A 65 -9.87 13.02 17.10
C PHE A 65 -8.61 13.49 17.85
N GLU A 66 -7.48 13.64 17.18
CA GLU A 66 -6.28 14.26 17.75
C GLU A 66 -6.57 15.65 18.35
N ARG A 67 -7.35 16.46 17.63
CA ARG A 67 -7.68 17.83 18.09
C ARG A 67 -8.59 17.86 19.31
N VAL A 68 -9.40 16.84 19.51
CA VAL A 68 -10.38 16.82 20.62
C VAL A 68 -9.95 15.99 21.81
N ASN A 69 -8.96 15.11 21.66
CA ASN A 69 -8.44 14.28 22.74
C ASN A 69 -6.92 14.41 22.92
N PRO A 70 -6.44 15.42 23.65
CA PRO A 70 -5.01 15.63 23.86
C PRO A 70 -4.36 14.59 24.81
N LYS A 71 -5.14 13.69 25.41
CA LYS A 71 -4.63 12.63 26.30
C LYS A 71 -4.06 11.45 25.55
N THR A 72 -4.47 11.25 24.30
CA THR A 72 -4.06 10.15 23.44
C THR A 72 -3.16 10.66 22.33
N GLN A 73 -2.07 9.96 22.05
CA GLN A 73 -1.21 10.27 20.92
C GLN A 73 -1.77 9.58 19.65
N TYR A 74 -2.25 10.38 18.71
CA TYR A 74 -2.74 9.89 17.44
C TYR A 74 -1.62 9.96 16.41
N ARG A 75 -1.37 8.85 15.69
CA ARG A 75 -0.31 8.75 14.69
C ARG A 75 -0.81 8.08 13.43
N LEU A 76 -0.27 8.52 12.32
CA LEU A 76 -0.68 8.08 10.99
C LEU A 76 0.54 7.70 10.16
N VAL A 77 0.57 6.47 9.66
CA VAL A 77 1.60 5.98 8.77
C VAL A 77 1.00 5.60 7.41
N ARG A 78 1.64 6.00 6.32
CA ARG A 78 1.35 5.51 4.97
C ARG A 78 2.52 4.70 4.46
N TYR A 79 2.21 3.63 3.75
CA TYR A 79 3.16 2.89 2.93
C TYR A 79 2.49 2.39 1.65
N GLY A 80 3.29 2.00 0.66
CA GLY A 80 2.83 1.46 -0.61
C GLY A 80 2.46 -0.01 -0.52
N ASN A 81 2.84 -0.77 -1.53
CA ASN A 81 2.55 -2.19 -1.61
C ASN A 81 3.48 -2.99 -0.69
N VAL A 82 2.92 -3.92 0.08
CA VAL A 82 3.70 -4.88 0.85
C VAL A 82 3.85 -6.17 0.04
N LEU A 83 5.10 -6.54 -0.22
CA LEU A 83 5.46 -7.76 -0.95
C LEU A 83 4.84 -8.99 -0.29
N TYR A 84 4.37 -9.91 -1.11
CA TYR A 84 3.75 -11.18 -0.67
C TYR A 84 2.62 -11.05 0.35
N SER A 85 2.04 -9.85 0.50
CA SER A 85 0.84 -9.73 1.33
C SER A 85 -0.27 -10.65 0.79
N THR A 86 -1.03 -11.28 1.68
CA THR A 86 -2.07 -12.28 1.34
C THR A 86 -2.99 -11.81 0.21
N GLY A 87 -3.08 -12.59 -0.87
CA GLY A 87 -3.88 -12.28 -2.05
C GLY A 87 -3.26 -11.24 -2.99
N SER A 88 -1.99 -10.83 -2.77
CA SER A 88 -1.29 -9.92 -3.68
C SER A 88 -1.01 -10.57 -5.04
N VAL A 89 -0.75 -9.72 -6.03
CA VAL A 89 -0.39 -10.16 -7.38
C VAL A 89 0.89 -11.01 -7.38
N LEU A 90 1.86 -10.71 -6.53
CA LEU A 90 3.11 -11.47 -6.43
C LEU A 90 2.87 -12.92 -6.01
N CYS A 91 1.97 -13.16 -5.04
CA CYS A 91 1.61 -14.52 -4.65
C CYS A 91 1.01 -15.31 -5.82
N LYS A 92 0.19 -14.65 -6.64
CA LYS A 92 -0.43 -15.26 -7.83
C LYS A 92 0.59 -15.51 -8.92
N TRP A 93 1.44 -14.52 -9.24
CA TRP A 93 2.47 -14.64 -10.25
C TRP A 93 3.46 -15.74 -9.90
N LYS A 94 3.99 -15.77 -8.69
CA LYS A 94 4.92 -16.82 -8.25
C LYS A 94 4.34 -18.21 -8.51
N LYS A 95 3.12 -18.47 -8.06
CA LYS A 95 2.45 -19.74 -8.25
C LYS A 95 2.29 -20.10 -9.74
N LEU A 96 1.82 -19.16 -10.56
CA LEU A 96 1.60 -19.39 -12.00
C LEU A 96 2.91 -19.63 -12.73
N ILE A 97 3.96 -18.88 -12.41
CA ILE A 97 5.29 -19.01 -13.02
C ILE A 97 5.89 -20.37 -12.66
N GLU A 98 5.85 -20.79 -11.39
CA GLU A 98 6.32 -22.10 -10.95
C GLU A 98 5.56 -23.27 -11.62
N GLU A 99 4.29 -23.06 -11.97
CA GLU A 99 3.45 -24.03 -12.69
C GLU A 99 3.64 -23.94 -14.23
N GLY A 100 4.51 -23.06 -14.74
CA GLY A 100 4.70 -22.84 -16.18
C GLY A 100 3.49 -22.23 -16.91
N LYS A 101 2.60 -21.57 -16.15
CA LYS A 101 1.37 -20.93 -16.66
C LYS A 101 1.59 -19.47 -17.00
N GLY A 102 0.76 -18.95 -17.91
CA GLY A 102 0.74 -17.53 -18.26
C GLY A 102 0.33 -16.63 -17.09
N VAL A 103 0.89 -15.42 -17.06
CA VAL A 103 0.58 -14.39 -16.07
C VAL A 103 -0.09 -13.19 -16.72
N ILE A 104 -0.94 -12.52 -15.97
CA ILE A 104 -1.61 -11.29 -16.38
C ILE A 104 -0.97 -10.11 -15.67
N VAL A 105 -0.67 -9.05 -16.41
CA VAL A 105 -0.21 -7.76 -15.90
C VAL A 105 -1.16 -6.66 -16.38
N THR A 106 -1.49 -5.70 -15.50
CA THR A 106 -2.36 -4.60 -15.89
C THR A 106 -1.61 -3.60 -16.75
N GLU A 107 -0.47 -3.08 -16.27
CA GLU A 107 0.34 -2.11 -17.00
C GLU A 107 1.83 -2.28 -16.63
N PRO A 108 2.66 -2.77 -17.57
CA PRO A 108 4.09 -2.97 -17.31
C PRO A 108 4.87 -1.70 -16.98
N GLU A 109 4.45 -0.56 -17.54
CA GLU A 109 5.09 0.74 -17.32
C GLU A 109 4.71 1.37 -15.97
N ALA A 110 3.74 0.81 -15.27
CA ALA A 110 3.35 1.29 -13.95
C ALA A 110 4.49 1.16 -12.95
N THR A 111 4.63 2.17 -12.08
CA THR A 111 5.59 2.13 -10.97
C THR A 111 4.86 2.11 -9.63
N ARG A 112 5.44 1.42 -8.65
CA ARG A 112 4.86 1.25 -7.32
C ARG A 112 5.94 1.35 -6.26
N PHE A 113 5.58 1.91 -5.11
CA PHE A 113 6.38 1.79 -3.90
C PHE A 113 6.18 0.41 -3.28
N PHE A 114 7.27 -0.30 -3.01
CA PHE A 114 7.22 -1.62 -2.41
C PHE A 114 7.98 -1.66 -1.08
N TRP A 115 7.46 -2.46 -0.17
CA TRP A 115 8.02 -2.74 1.15
C TRP A 115 8.08 -4.24 1.38
N THR A 116 9.12 -4.72 2.05
CA THR A 116 9.03 -6.02 2.69
C THR A 116 8.15 -5.93 3.94
N VAL A 117 7.74 -7.06 4.49
CA VAL A 117 6.94 -7.08 5.74
C VAL A 117 7.75 -6.48 6.88
N GLU A 118 9.04 -6.81 6.96
CA GLU A 118 9.98 -6.30 7.97
C GLU A 118 10.09 -4.77 7.88
N GLN A 119 10.34 -4.24 6.69
CA GLN A 119 10.40 -2.79 6.47
C GLN A 119 9.10 -2.09 6.85
N ALA A 120 7.94 -2.68 6.53
CA ALA A 120 6.64 -2.10 6.91
C ALA A 120 6.44 -2.10 8.43
N LEU A 121 6.89 -3.14 9.14
CA LEU A 121 6.87 -3.19 10.60
C LEU A 121 7.82 -2.17 11.23
N ASP A 122 9.05 -2.06 10.72
CA ASP A 122 10.03 -1.08 11.20
C ASP A 122 9.49 0.33 11.04
N LEU A 123 8.85 0.64 9.91
CA LEU A 123 8.21 1.93 9.67
C LEU A 123 7.11 2.25 10.69
N ILE A 124 6.29 1.26 11.06
CA ILE A 124 5.26 1.43 12.09
C ILE A 124 5.90 1.78 13.43
N PHE A 125 6.94 1.05 13.86
CA PHE A 125 7.64 1.34 15.10
C PHE A 125 8.42 2.65 15.07
N GLU A 126 8.95 3.03 13.93
CA GLU A 126 9.57 4.34 13.74
C GLU A 126 8.55 5.48 13.84
N CYS A 127 7.38 5.32 13.21
CA CYS A 127 6.29 6.28 13.34
C CYS A 127 5.91 6.50 14.81
N MET A 128 5.75 5.43 15.57
CA MET A 128 5.46 5.50 17.01
C MET A 128 6.52 6.26 17.81
N LYS A 129 7.80 6.13 17.42
CA LYS A 129 8.91 6.75 18.16
C LYS A 129 9.22 8.18 17.72
N LYS A 130 9.09 8.48 16.43
CA LYS A 130 9.60 9.71 15.81
C LYS A 130 8.51 10.71 15.46
N SER A 131 7.28 10.24 15.15
CA SER A 131 6.19 11.13 14.79
C SER A 131 5.73 11.92 16.04
N ILE A 132 5.55 13.22 15.87
CA ILE A 132 5.16 14.13 16.96
C ILE A 132 3.68 14.50 16.93
N ASP A 133 3.01 14.28 15.81
CA ASP A 133 1.60 14.61 15.57
C ASP A 133 0.96 13.61 14.60
N ASN A 134 -0.25 13.89 14.14
CA ASN A 134 -0.97 13.09 13.17
C ASN A 134 -0.63 13.42 11.71
N SER A 135 0.44 14.11 11.44
CA SER A 135 0.95 14.23 10.06
C SER A 135 1.33 12.85 9.53
N VAL A 136 1.14 12.65 8.23
CA VAL A 136 1.49 11.36 7.61
C VAL A 136 2.97 11.09 7.79
N TYR A 137 3.31 10.06 8.55
CA TYR A 137 4.68 9.57 8.66
C TYR A 137 4.99 8.67 7.46
N CYS A 138 5.91 9.11 6.62
CA CYS A 138 6.37 8.39 5.47
C CYS A 138 7.81 8.81 5.12
N PRO A 139 8.80 7.95 5.28
CA PRO A 139 10.18 8.22 4.86
C PRO A 139 10.29 8.19 3.34
N SER A 140 11.44 8.64 2.83
CA SER A 140 11.80 8.46 1.42
C SER A 140 11.81 6.98 1.05
N MET A 141 11.27 6.66 -0.11
CA MET A 141 11.12 5.28 -0.60
C MET A 141 11.65 5.15 -2.03
N LYS A 142 12.20 3.97 -2.33
CA LYS A 142 12.45 3.54 -3.70
C LYS A 142 11.17 2.96 -4.31
N SER A 143 11.12 2.93 -5.63
CA SER A 143 10.03 2.32 -6.39
C SER A 143 10.51 1.14 -7.23
N ILE A 144 9.56 0.37 -7.75
CA ILE A 144 9.80 -0.70 -8.71
C ILE A 144 8.86 -0.49 -9.90
N LYS A 145 9.41 -0.57 -11.11
CA LYS A 145 8.62 -0.69 -12.32
C LYS A 145 8.03 -2.10 -12.41
N ILE A 146 6.77 -2.21 -12.74
CA ILE A 146 6.07 -3.52 -12.76
C ILE A 146 6.69 -4.49 -13.77
N ALA A 147 7.19 -3.99 -14.92
CA ALA A 147 7.93 -4.81 -15.86
C ALA A 147 9.17 -5.45 -15.21
N ASP A 148 10.01 -4.66 -14.53
CA ASP A 148 11.24 -5.15 -13.92
C ASP A 148 10.96 -6.18 -12.81
N LEU A 149 9.89 -5.96 -12.04
CA LEU A 149 9.43 -6.90 -11.02
C LEU A 149 9.02 -8.23 -11.64
N LEU A 150 8.18 -8.18 -12.70
CA LEU A 150 7.70 -9.38 -13.37
C LEU A 150 8.83 -10.15 -14.03
N ASP A 151 9.71 -9.46 -14.76
CA ASP A 151 10.85 -10.07 -15.44
C ASP A 151 11.79 -10.77 -14.43
N THR A 152 12.07 -10.13 -13.29
CA THR A 152 12.88 -10.73 -12.22
C THR A 152 12.20 -11.96 -11.63
N MET A 153 10.88 -11.92 -11.42
CA MET A 153 10.13 -13.10 -10.92
C MET A 153 10.11 -14.25 -11.94
N ILE A 154 9.95 -13.96 -13.23
CA ILE A 154 10.02 -14.97 -14.28
C ILE A 154 11.40 -15.61 -14.29
N GLU A 155 12.47 -14.83 -14.30
CA GLU A 155 13.84 -15.33 -14.29
C GLU A 155 14.11 -16.21 -13.06
N LYS A 156 13.62 -15.81 -11.88
CA LYS A 156 13.84 -16.52 -10.61
C LYS A 156 13.06 -17.83 -10.51
N TYR A 157 11.81 -17.87 -10.98
CA TYR A 157 10.88 -18.96 -10.67
C TYR A 157 10.49 -19.84 -11.85
N SER A 158 10.76 -19.45 -13.10
CA SER A 158 10.33 -20.21 -14.30
C SER A 158 11.15 -21.47 -14.59
N GLN A 159 12.31 -21.62 -13.92
CA GLN A 159 13.25 -22.71 -14.23
C GLN A 159 13.62 -22.80 -15.74
N GLY A 160 13.69 -21.64 -16.41
CA GLY A 160 14.00 -21.53 -17.83
C GLY A 160 12.81 -21.77 -18.76
N GLN A 161 11.61 -22.00 -18.24
CA GLN A 161 10.41 -22.11 -19.05
C GLN A 161 9.97 -20.73 -19.57
N LYS A 162 9.44 -20.72 -20.81
CA LYS A 162 8.84 -19.51 -21.38
C LYS A 162 7.46 -19.28 -20.78
N ILE A 163 7.29 -18.19 -20.04
CA ILE A 163 6.03 -17.81 -19.42
C ILE A 163 5.30 -16.80 -20.33
N PRO A 164 4.08 -17.10 -20.81
CA PRO A 164 3.27 -16.12 -21.53
C PRO A 164 2.86 -14.96 -20.62
N VAL A 165 2.95 -13.73 -21.13
CA VAL A 165 2.52 -12.52 -20.41
C VAL A 165 1.39 -11.86 -21.18
N GLU A 166 0.25 -11.63 -20.55
CA GLU A 166 -0.89 -10.92 -21.10
C GLU A 166 -1.03 -9.55 -20.44
N VAL A 167 -1.07 -8.49 -21.26
CA VAL A 167 -1.28 -7.10 -20.78
C VAL A 167 -2.75 -6.74 -20.98
N ILE A 168 -3.44 -6.33 -19.89
CA ILE A 168 -4.88 -6.05 -19.91
C ILE A 168 -5.26 -4.58 -19.71
N GLY A 169 -4.27 -3.71 -19.49
CA GLY A 169 -4.47 -2.29 -19.17
C GLY A 169 -4.83 -2.03 -17.69
N LEU A 170 -4.68 -0.77 -17.27
CA LEU A 170 -5.01 -0.33 -15.92
C LEU A 170 -6.48 -0.59 -15.60
N GLN A 171 -6.74 -1.04 -14.39
CA GLN A 171 -8.08 -1.31 -13.91
C GLN A 171 -8.64 -0.11 -13.12
N ALA A 172 -9.96 -0.09 -12.90
CA ALA A 172 -10.60 0.96 -12.10
C ALA A 172 -9.97 1.05 -10.70
N GLY A 173 -9.62 2.26 -10.28
CA GLY A 173 -8.95 2.54 -9.02
C GLY A 173 -7.43 2.34 -9.03
N GLU A 174 -6.83 2.01 -10.18
CA GLU A 174 -5.36 1.95 -10.34
C GLU A 174 -4.82 3.24 -10.99
N ASN A 175 -3.64 3.66 -10.56
CA ASN A 175 -2.85 4.73 -11.17
C ASN A 175 -1.68 4.16 -11.96
N LEU A 176 -1.19 4.89 -12.97
CA LEU A 176 0.06 4.55 -13.64
C LEU A 176 1.25 4.69 -12.67
N HIS A 177 1.30 5.81 -11.97
CA HIS A 177 2.29 6.11 -10.94
C HIS A 177 1.59 6.51 -9.66
N GLU A 178 2.15 6.16 -8.50
CA GLU A 178 1.57 6.41 -7.19
C GLU A 178 2.29 7.55 -6.47
N LYS A 179 1.57 8.23 -5.57
CA LYS A 179 2.13 9.17 -4.58
C LYS A 179 1.86 8.66 -3.17
N VAL A 180 2.79 8.91 -2.26
CA VAL A 180 2.56 8.60 -0.84
C VAL A 180 2.15 9.85 -0.06
N LEU A 181 2.71 11.00 -0.44
CA LEU A 181 2.35 12.31 0.11
C LEU A 181 1.75 13.17 -1.00
N GLU A 182 0.79 14.03 -0.66
CA GLU A 182 0.12 14.93 -1.61
C GLU A 182 1.13 15.85 -2.32
N GLU A 183 2.10 16.40 -1.56
CA GLU A 183 3.18 17.26 -2.07
C GLU A 183 4.47 16.48 -2.40
N GLY A 184 4.43 15.15 -2.33
CA GLY A 184 5.59 14.29 -2.59
C GLY A 184 5.77 13.95 -4.06
N PRO A 185 6.91 13.32 -4.42
CA PRO A 185 7.18 12.84 -5.77
C PRO A 185 6.26 11.66 -6.14
N PHE A 186 6.06 11.48 -7.44
CA PHE A 186 5.49 10.25 -7.98
C PHE A 186 6.52 9.11 -7.91
N SER A 187 6.02 7.88 -7.94
CA SER A 187 6.86 6.68 -7.90
C SER A 187 7.80 6.51 -9.10
N ASN A 188 7.56 7.21 -10.23
CA ASN A 188 8.49 7.27 -11.36
C ASN A 188 9.53 8.41 -11.27
N GLU A 189 9.43 9.26 -10.24
CA GLU A 189 10.34 10.39 -10.02
C GLU A 189 11.36 10.10 -8.91
N VAL A 190 11.28 8.95 -8.28
CA VAL A 190 12.20 8.50 -7.22
C VAL A 190 13.16 7.45 -7.74
N GLU A 191 14.20 7.15 -6.95
CA GLU A 191 15.15 6.08 -7.26
C GLU A 191 14.42 4.73 -7.35
N ASN A 192 14.72 3.97 -8.40
CA ASN A 192 14.23 2.61 -8.55
C ASN A 192 15.15 1.61 -7.82
N PHE A 193 14.56 0.51 -7.36
CA PHE A 193 15.35 -0.65 -6.94
C PHE A 193 16.10 -1.23 -8.14
N THR A 194 17.34 -1.67 -7.91
CA THR A 194 18.12 -2.41 -8.92
C THR A 194 17.54 -3.83 -9.09
N LYS A 195 17.91 -4.50 -10.17
CA LYS A 195 17.48 -5.88 -10.42
C LYS A 195 17.95 -6.82 -9.30
N GLU A 196 19.15 -6.61 -8.80
CA GLU A 196 19.73 -7.37 -7.69
C GLU A 196 18.94 -7.18 -6.40
N GLU A 197 18.59 -5.94 -6.08
CA GLU A 197 17.74 -5.63 -4.92
C GLU A 197 16.36 -6.28 -5.07
N ILE A 198 15.72 -6.19 -6.25
CA ILE A 198 14.43 -6.84 -6.52
C ILE A 198 14.57 -8.36 -6.36
N TRP A 199 15.66 -8.95 -6.86
CA TRP A 199 15.92 -10.39 -6.75
C TRP A 199 15.98 -10.88 -5.29
N GLU A 200 16.56 -10.08 -4.41
CA GLU A 200 16.63 -10.41 -2.98
C GLU A 200 15.25 -10.26 -2.29
N MET A 201 14.41 -9.34 -2.77
CA MET A 201 13.11 -9.05 -2.18
C MET A 201 12.01 -10.07 -2.58
N VAL A 202 12.12 -10.75 -3.76
CA VAL A 202 11.08 -11.63 -4.32
C VAL A 202 11.35 -13.11 -4.15
#